data_d861dd5e5e051abb65faa1217f67aeff
#
_entry.id   d861dd5e5e051abb65faa1217f67aeff
#
_cell.length_a   1.000
_cell.length_b   1.000
_cell.length_c   1.000
_cell.angle_alpha   90.00
_cell.angle_beta   90.00
_cell.angle_gamma   90.00
#
_symmetry.space_group_name_H-M   'P 1'
#
loop_
_entity.id
_entity.type
_entity.pdbx_description
1 polymer ?
#
loop_
_entity_poly.entity_id
_entity_poly.type
_entity_poly.pdbx_seq_one_letter_code
_entity_poly.pdbx_strand_id
1 'polypeptide(L)'
;MQKINKAKVRVSKSTVTWYFNRSKIILLLLLLTVSTHGCKKSDQITSNRPPINVDKDPEQYNTPFADIPDRRDVSIYQVNIRSFSNEGNFKGVTARLDAIKALGVNVIYLMPIHPVGAVNSVNSPYCVKDYKAVNSEFGSLNDLRELVDGAHSRGMAVILDWVANHTSFDNAWTTNKTWYKQDAQGNIISPPGMGWNDVAQLNFSNSKMRLAMIQAMKYWVLAANVDGFRCDYADGPPVDFWKQAIDTLKKVPNRKLLMLAEGKRNENYSAGFDFNFGFSFFEKLKDIYGHNQSAKLIDQLNASDYAGAANGQQIVRYTTNHDVNSSDGTPLALFGGKQGSMAAFIIAAYMKSVPMIYNGQEVGTPHRLTFPFTSTKIDWSLNPDVTEEYKKVIAFRNASQAIRRGDLVSYSTDDVSAFTKQSGEEKVFVVSNLRNKSVNYTVPANLANTAWKNAFDQTDKTIGATLTLEPYSYLVLKK
;
A
#
# COMPACT_ATOMS: atom_id res chain seq x y z
N MET A 1 -57.34 -1.44 3.83
CA MET A 1 -57.83 -0.04 3.63
C MET A 1 -56.99 0.88 4.48
N GLN A 2 -56.09 1.62 3.87
CA GLN A 2 -55.65 2.95 4.30
C GLN A 2 -54.74 3.51 3.20
N LYS A 3 -55.15 4.66 2.66
CA LYS A 3 -54.55 5.35 1.54
C LYS A 3 -53.29 6.10 2.00
N ILE A 4 -52.19 5.99 1.25
CA ILE A 4 -51.03 6.82 1.43
C ILE A 4 -51.00 7.88 0.32
N ASN A 5 -51.01 9.15 0.74
CA ASN A 5 -50.96 10.34 -0.12
C ASN A 5 -49.56 10.53 -0.75
N LYS A 6 -49.54 10.77 -2.05
CA LYS A 6 -48.38 11.23 -2.78
C LYS A 6 -48.28 12.78 -2.69
N ALA A 7 -47.23 13.28 -2.09
CA ALA A 7 -46.88 14.69 -2.15
C ALA A 7 -45.99 14.91 -3.39
N LYS A 8 -46.44 15.80 -4.27
CA LYS A 8 -45.67 16.34 -5.43
C LYS A 8 -44.81 17.49 -4.97
N VAL A 9 -43.49 17.37 -5.13
CA VAL A 9 -42.56 18.50 -4.98
C VAL A 9 -42.43 19.21 -6.35
N ARG A 10 -42.79 20.49 -6.38
CA ARG A 10 -42.59 21.40 -7.52
C ARG A 10 -41.17 21.99 -7.45
N VAL A 11 -40.39 21.76 -8.53
CA VAL A 11 -39.12 22.44 -8.72
C VAL A 11 -39.37 23.76 -9.47
N SER A 12 -39.00 24.88 -8.87
CA SER A 12 -39.03 26.21 -9.51
C SER A 12 -37.70 26.49 -10.19
N LYS A 13 -37.73 26.79 -11.47
CA LYS A 13 -36.61 27.32 -12.25
C LYS A 13 -36.47 28.81 -12.00
N SER A 14 -35.34 29.27 -11.48
CA SER A 14 -34.99 30.70 -11.47
C SER A 14 -33.94 30.98 -12.56
N THR A 15 -34.33 31.82 -13.50
CA THR A 15 -33.49 32.32 -14.60
C THR A 15 -32.67 33.49 -14.07
N VAL A 16 -31.34 33.42 -14.16
CA VAL A 16 -30.47 34.58 -13.87
C VAL A 16 -30.07 35.23 -15.16
N THR A 17 -30.47 36.48 -15.34
CA THR A 17 -30.20 37.34 -16.52
C THR A 17 -28.94 38.18 -16.20
N TRP A 18 -27.95 38.11 -17.09
CA TRP A 18 -26.75 38.94 -17.04
C TRP A 18 -26.99 40.29 -17.73
N TYR A 19 -26.76 41.39 -17.01
CA TYR A 19 -26.67 42.72 -17.61
C TYR A 19 -25.20 43.10 -17.85
N PHE A 20 -24.87 43.33 -19.10
CA PHE A 20 -23.65 44.03 -19.51
C PHE A 20 -23.87 45.53 -19.44
N ASN A 21 -23.03 46.25 -18.73
CA ASN A 21 -22.99 47.69 -18.79
C ASN A 21 -21.63 48.17 -19.30
N ARG A 22 -21.66 48.76 -20.53
CA ARG A 22 -20.55 49.47 -21.13
C ARG A 22 -20.58 50.94 -20.70
N SER A 23 -19.49 51.51 -20.20
CA SER A 23 -19.25 52.95 -20.28
C SER A 23 -17.77 53.32 -20.15
N LYS A 24 -17.24 53.76 -21.24
CA LYS A 24 -16.43 54.96 -21.53
C LYS A 24 -15.06 55.15 -20.85
N ILE A 25 -14.10 55.07 -21.73
CA ILE A 25 -12.74 55.62 -21.67
C ILE A 25 -12.76 57.16 -21.62
N ILE A 26 -12.03 57.74 -20.66
CA ILE A 26 -11.56 59.10 -20.73
C ILE A 26 -10.05 59.14 -20.50
N LEU A 27 -9.33 59.56 -21.54
CA LEU A 27 -7.94 59.83 -21.63
C LEU A 27 -7.63 61.23 -21.05
N LEU A 28 -6.73 61.37 -20.11
CA LEU A 28 -6.22 62.67 -19.71
C LEU A 28 -4.67 62.60 -19.55
N LEU A 29 -4.02 63.21 -20.52
CA LEU A 29 -2.60 63.55 -20.47
C LEU A 29 -2.42 64.82 -19.58
N LEU A 30 -1.47 64.79 -18.62
CA LEU A 30 -0.91 66.04 -18.05
C LEU A 30 0.54 65.84 -17.65
N LEU A 31 1.34 66.70 -18.21
CA LEU A 31 2.71 67.09 -18.19
C LEU A 31 3.56 66.83 -16.93
N LEU A 32 4.85 66.53 -17.25
CA LEU A 32 6.00 66.56 -16.35
C LEU A 32 6.22 67.91 -15.66
N THR A 33 6.52 67.87 -14.37
CA THR A 33 7.44 68.81 -13.74
C THR A 33 8.48 68.07 -12.90
N VAL A 34 9.72 68.27 -13.26
CA VAL A 34 10.91 67.78 -12.54
C VAL A 34 11.10 68.63 -11.29
N SER A 35 11.17 68.04 -10.12
CA SER A 35 11.69 68.66 -8.92
C SER A 35 12.67 67.71 -8.25
N THR A 36 13.94 68.06 -8.33
CA THR A 36 15.05 67.48 -7.58
C THR A 36 14.98 67.88 -6.11
N HIS A 37 14.79 66.92 -5.18
CA HIS A 37 15.21 67.06 -3.78
C HIS A 37 15.54 65.74 -3.14
N GLY A 38 16.75 65.61 -2.66
CA GLY A 38 17.16 64.96 -1.42
C GLY A 38 17.17 63.43 -1.37
N CYS A 39 18.34 62.83 -1.49
CA CYS A 39 18.63 61.51 -0.95
C CYS A 39 18.19 61.39 0.52
N LYS A 40 17.13 60.61 0.79
CA LYS A 40 16.94 59.94 2.08
C LYS A 40 17.38 58.49 1.90
N LYS A 41 18.41 58.09 2.67
CA LYS A 41 18.79 56.72 2.87
C LYS A 41 17.53 55.92 3.25
N SER A 42 17.09 54.99 2.38
CA SER A 42 16.15 53.98 2.78
C SER A 42 16.88 53.00 3.70
N ASP A 43 16.50 52.98 4.97
CA ASP A 43 16.86 51.91 5.87
C ASP A 43 16.43 50.58 5.23
N GLN A 44 17.45 49.82 4.75
CA GLN A 44 17.27 48.42 4.43
C GLN A 44 16.88 47.75 5.73
N ILE A 45 15.60 47.44 5.88
CA ILE A 45 15.13 46.46 6.86
C ILE A 45 15.75 45.13 6.38
N THR A 46 16.96 44.85 6.83
CA THR A 46 17.55 43.52 6.78
C THR A 46 16.65 42.66 7.66
N SER A 47 15.75 41.92 7.04
CA SER A 47 15.01 40.88 7.74
C SER A 47 16.03 39.85 8.23
N ASN A 48 16.47 40.00 9.48
CA ASN A 48 17.15 38.95 10.22
C ASN A 48 16.16 37.79 10.46
N ARG A 49 15.74 37.14 9.39
CA ARG A 49 15.20 35.77 9.50
C ARG A 49 16.42 34.86 9.59
N PRO A 50 16.56 34.12 10.68
CA PRO A 50 17.59 33.07 10.70
C PRO A 50 17.36 32.23 9.43
N PRO A 51 18.42 31.85 8.73
CA PRO A 51 18.30 30.96 7.59
C PRO A 51 17.54 29.72 8.05
N ILE A 52 16.53 29.31 7.28
CA ILE A 52 15.89 28.01 7.48
C ILE A 52 17.05 27.03 7.42
N ASN A 53 17.40 26.45 8.57
CA ASN A 53 18.40 25.40 8.62
C ASN A 53 17.80 24.22 7.87
N VAL A 54 18.00 24.17 6.56
CA VAL A 54 17.70 22.99 5.76
C VAL A 54 18.77 22.01 6.20
N ASP A 55 18.39 21.06 7.06
CA ASP A 55 19.30 19.99 7.50
C ASP A 55 20.03 19.47 6.27
N LYS A 56 21.36 19.47 6.33
CA LYS A 56 22.17 18.89 5.26
C LYS A 56 21.74 17.43 5.10
N ASP A 57 21.51 16.99 3.87
CA ASP A 57 21.27 15.58 3.58
C ASP A 57 22.38 14.73 4.22
N PRO A 58 22.08 13.59 4.81
CA PRO A 58 23.11 12.68 5.28
C PRO A 58 23.93 12.16 4.08
N GLU A 59 25.13 11.72 4.34
CA GLU A 59 25.91 11.01 3.34
C GLU A 59 25.21 9.70 2.96
N GLN A 60 25.38 9.33 1.69
CA GLN A 60 24.85 8.07 1.19
C GLN A 60 25.51 6.90 1.93
N TYR A 61 24.70 6.12 2.65
CA TYR A 61 25.15 4.86 3.22
C TYR A 61 25.16 3.77 2.12
N ASN A 62 26.28 3.10 1.97
CA ASN A 62 26.49 1.98 1.06
C ASN A 62 26.13 2.30 -0.43
N THR A 63 26.26 1.31 -1.31
CA THR A 63 25.88 1.41 -2.72
C THR A 63 24.36 1.25 -2.86
N PRO A 64 23.67 2.11 -3.64
CA PRO A 64 22.27 1.94 -3.95
C PRO A 64 21.98 0.54 -4.54
N PHE A 65 20.90 -0.08 -4.09
CA PHE A 65 20.48 -1.39 -4.60
C PHE A 65 20.02 -1.28 -6.06
N ALA A 66 20.70 -1.99 -6.95
CA ALA A 66 20.48 -1.89 -8.40
C ALA A 66 19.31 -2.77 -8.88
N ASP A 67 19.05 -3.89 -8.19
CA ASP A 67 18.13 -4.94 -8.65
C ASP A 67 16.67 -4.67 -8.19
N ILE A 68 16.24 -3.41 -8.20
CA ILE A 68 14.85 -3.06 -7.92
C ILE A 68 13.95 -3.69 -8.98
N PRO A 69 12.99 -4.56 -8.58
CA PRO A 69 12.13 -5.25 -9.52
C PRO A 69 11.22 -4.30 -10.31
N ASP A 70 10.86 -4.69 -11.53
CA ASP A 70 9.71 -4.07 -12.22
C ASP A 70 8.46 -4.23 -11.35
N ARG A 71 7.59 -3.21 -11.32
CA ARG A 71 6.38 -3.20 -10.46
C ARG A 71 5.49 -4.44 -10.68
N ARG A 72 5.44 -5.01 -11.87
CA ARG A 72 4.66 -6.21 -12.20
C ARG A 72 5.28 -7.49 -11.64
N ASP A 73 6.60 -7.47 -11.37
CA ASP A 73 7.36 -8.62 -10.90
C ASP A 73 7.51 -8.64 -9.36
N VAL A 74 6.96 -7.62 -8.68
CA VAL A 74 7.01 -7.50 -7.23
C VAL A 74 6.18 -8.60 -6.55
N SER A 75 6.72 -9.13 -5.45
CA SER A 75 6.03 -9.93 -4.43
C SER A 75 6.49 -9.44 -3.07
N ILE A 76 5.56 -8.99 -2.23
CA ILE A 76 5.85 -8.26 -0.99
C ILE A 76 5.74 -9.19 0.22
N TYR A 77 6.66 -9.03 1.16
CA TYR A 77 6.59 -9.63 2.49
C TYR A 77 6.51 -8.53 3.54
N GLN A 78 5.35 -8.38 4.18
CA GLN A 78 5.11 -7.41 5.24
C GLN A 78 5.62 -7.94 6.57
N VAL A 79 6.44 -7.15 7.26
CA VAL A 79 7.05 -7.47 8.54
C VAL A 79 6.51 -6.56 9.65
N ASN A 80 5.81 -7.17 10.59
CA ASN A 80 5.50 -6.58 11.89
C ASN A 80 6.61 -6.96 12.86
N ILE A 81 7.54 -6.04 13.08
CA ILE A 81 8.77 -6.29 13.83
C ILE A 81 8.47 -6.79 15.25
N ARG A 82 7.48 -6.17 15.92
CA ARG A 82 7.11 -6.54 17.31
C ARG A 82 6.68 -8.00 17.44
N SER A 83 5.95 -8.53 16.47
CA SER A 83 5.43 -9.91 16.52
C SER A 83 6.33 -10.94 15.86
N PHE A 84 7.37 -10.50 15.15
CA PHE A 84 8.15 -11.33 14.24
C PHE A 84 9.01 -12.40 14.94
N SER A 85 9.66 -12.02 16.03
CA SER A 85 10.51 -12.91 16.82
C SER A 85 10.25 -12.70 18.32
N ASN A 86 10.84 -13.55 19.15
CA ASN A 86 10.75 -13.39 20.61
C ASN A 86 11.30 -12.04 21.06
N GLU A 87 12.40 -11.59 20.44
CA GLU A 87 13.06 -10.32 20.73
C GLU A 87 12.25 -9.12 20.21
N GLY A 88 11.47 -9.31 19.13
CA GLY A 88 10.66 -8.26 18.53
C GLY A 88 11.49 -7.11 17.96
N ASN A 89 12.64 -7.39 17.35
CA ASN A 89 13.60 -6.40 16.88
C ASN A 89 14.18 -6.73 15.49
N PHE A 90 15.02 -5.84 14.93
CA PHE A 90 15.64 -6.01 13.62
C PHE A 90 16.51 -7.27 13.52
N LYS A 91 17.24 -7.62 14.57
CA LYS A 91 18.10 -8.82 14.57
C LYS A 91 17.30 -10.09 14.39
N GLY A 92 16.10 -10.17 14.99
CA GLY A 92 15.20 -11.30 14.80
C GLY A 92 14.72 -11.41 13.35
N VAL A 93 14.49 -10.29 12.66
CA VAL A 93 14.16 -10.28 11.22
C VAL A 93 15.36 -10.67 10.38
N THR A 94 16.53 -10.08 10.65
CA THR A 94 17.79 -10.37 9.94
C THR A 94 18.15 -11.86 9.99
N ALA A 95 17.95 -12.49 11.13
CA ALA A 95 18.21 -13.93 11.30
C ALA A 95 17.32 -14.84 10.43
N ARG A 96 16.19 -14.32 9.90
CA ARG A 96 15.27 -15.09 9.06
C ARG A 96 15.23 -14.66 7.59
N LEU A 97 16.14 -13.81 7.14
CA LEU A 97 16.16 -13.33 5.75
C LEU A 97 16.24 -14.46 4.72
N ASP A 98 16.95 -15.54 5.03
CA ASP A 98 17.01 -16.72 4.14
C ASP A 98 15.67 -17.43 4.04
N ALA A 99 14.93 -17.57 5.14
CA ALA A 99 13.59 -18.14 5.13
C ALA A 99 12.59 -17.25 4.38
N ILE A 100 12.68 -15.92 4.54
CA ILE A 100 11.87 -14.95 3.78
C ILE A 100 12.19 -15.07 2.28
N LYS A 101 13.48 -15.10 1.91
CA LYS A 101 13.89 -15.26 0.52
C LYS A 101 13.39 -16.58 -0.08
N ALA A 102 13.41 -17.66 0.70
CA ALA A 102 12.94 -18.97 0.27
C ALA A 102 11.44 -19.01 -0.08
N LEU A 103 10.63 -18.06 0.41
CA LEU A 103 9.24 -17.89 -0.04
C LEU A 103 9.15 -17.37 -1.49
N GLY A 104 10.26 -16.86 -2.05
CA GLY A 104 10.29 -16.32 -3.41
C GLY A 104 9.92 -14.82 -3.49
N VAL A 105 9.72 -14.14 -2.37
CA VAL A 105 9.45 -12.69 -2.34
C VAL A 105 10.71 -11.88 -2.69
N ASN A 106 10.51 -10.66 -3.19
CA ASN A 106 11.59 -9.78 -3.60
C ASN A 106 11.50 -8.36 -3.05
N VAL A 107 10.50 -8.09 -2.21
CA VAL A 107 10.37 -6.82 -1.47
C VAL A 107 9.99 -7.12 -0.02
N ILE A 108 10.77 -6.60 0.92
CA ILE A 108 10.44 -6.57 2.35
C ILE A 108 9.81 -5.21 2.66
N TYR A 109 8.63 -5.21 3.26
CA TYR A 109 7.96 -4.03 3.76
C TYR A 109 8.00 -4.07 5.31
N LEU A 110 8.77 -3.17 5.92
CA LEU A 110 8.85 -3.02 7.38
C LEU A 110 7.77 -2.06 7.87
N MET A 111 6.94 -2.49 8.83
CA MET A 111 6.03 -1.61 9.57
C MET A 111 6.80 -0.49 10.28
N PRO A 112 6.14 0.58 10.80
CA PRO A 112 6.84 1.78 11.28
C PRO A 112 7.95 1.47 12.26
N ILE A 113 9.12 2.06 12.00
CA ILE A 113 10.37 1.83 12.75
C ILE A 113 10.71 2.95 13.74
N HIS A 114 9.89 4.00 13.77
CA HIS A 114 10.15 5.24 14.50
C HIS A 114 9.80 5.14 15.98
N PRO A 115 10.43 5.97 16.85
CA PRO A 115 10.00 6.10 18.24
C PRO A 115 8.53 6.48 18.34
N VAL A 116 7.84 5.84 19.27
CA VAL A 116 6.42 6.07 19.54
C VAL A 116 6.27 7.20 20.55
N GLY A 117 5.28 8.07 20.33
CA GLY A 117 4.94 9.15 21.25
C GLY A 117 4.39 8.64 22.58
N ALA A 118 4.60 9.42 23.65
CA ALA A 118 4.12 9.10 25.00
C ALA A 118 2.82 9.81 25.37
N VAL A 119 2.54 10.98 24.76
CA VAL A 119 1.34 11.79 25.08
C VAL A 119 0.12 11.17 24.43
N ASN A 120 -0.91 10.88 25.21
CA ASN A 120 -2.15 10.19 24.81
C ASN A 120 -1.91 8.80 24.16
N SER A 121 -0.77 8.20 24.44
CA SER A 121 -0.30 7.01 23.72
C SER A 121 -1.14 5.78 23.99
N VAL A 122 -1.48 5.07 22.94
CA VAL A 122 -1.97 3.68 22.96
C VAL A 122 -0.87 2.69 22.51
N ASN A 123 0.39 3.12 22.52
CA ASN A 123 1.56 2.40 22.05
C ASN A 123 1.48 2.00 20.55
N SER A 124 0.76 2.81 19.76
CA SER A 124 0.64 2.61 18.31
C SER A 124 1.99 2.84 17.63
N PRO A 125 2.49 1.93 16.78
CA PRO A 125 3.68 2.19 15.97
C PRO A 125 3.46 3.33 14.96
N TYR A 126 2.22 3.69 14.71
CA TYR A 126 1.83 4.80 13.83
C TYR A 126 1.81 6.17 14.54
N CYS A 127 2.06 6.23 15.86
CA CYS A 127 2.16 7.47 16.62
C CYS A 127 3.62 7.98 16.64
N VAL A 128 4.09 8.54 15.50
CA VAL A 128 5.50 8.86 15.26
C VAL A 128 5.97 10.06 16.06
N LYS A 129 6.96 9.85 16.94
CA LYS A 129 7.60 10.90 17.74
C LYS A 129 8.77 11.58 17.03
N ASP A 130 9.56 10.84 16.27
CA ASP A 130 10.71 11.36 15.53
C ASP A 130 10.89 10.61 14.22
N TYR A 131 10.75 11.31 13.10
CA TYR A 131 10.87 10.74 11.76
C TYR A 131 12.30 10.34 11.36
N LYS A 132 13.33 10.80 12.06
CA LYS A 132 14.73 10.53 11.73
C LYS A 132 15.42 9.59 12.72
N ALA A 133 14.70 9.05 13.67
CA ALA A 133 15.21 8.11 14.66
C ALA A 133 14.62 6.71 14.50
N VAL A 134 15.41 5.70 14.86
CA VAL A 134 14.96 4.32 15.07
C VAL A 134 14.40 4.20 16.49
N ASN A 135 13.27 3.51 16.63
CA ASN A 135 12.76 3.12 17.95
C ASN A 135 13.76 2.17 18.62
N SER A 136 14.22 2.51 19.84
CA SER A 136 15.16 1.69 20.60
C SER A 136 14.63 0.29 20.93
N GLU A 137 13.31 0.09 20.87
CA GLU A 137 12.67 -1.23 20.97
C GLU A 137 13.16 -2.17 19.85
N PHE A 138 13.42 -1.64 18.65
CA PHE A 138 13.82 -2.42 17.49
C PHE A 138 15.34 -2.53 17.31
N GLY A 139 16.11 -1.72 18.01
CA GLY A 139 17.55 -1.65 17.89
C GLY A 139 18.07 -0.27 17.50
N SER A 140 19.14 -0.24 16.75
CA SER A 140 19.83 0.97 16.30
C SER A 140 19.69 1.18 14.78
N LEU A 141 20.16 2.35 14.29
CA LEU A 141 20.32 2.58 12.86
C LEU A 141 21.25 1.55 12.20
N ASN A 142 22.27 1.08 12.91
CA ASN A 142 23.18 0.07 12.37
C ASN A 142 22.49 -1.30 12.25
N ASP A 143 21.65 -1.69 13.22
CA ASP A 143 20.87 -2.94 13.10
C ASP A 143 19.89 -2.89 11.93
N LEU A 144 19.29 -1.71 11.65
CA LEU A 144 18.46 -1.52 10.43
C LEU A 144 19.31 -1.64 9.16
N ARG A 145 20.50 -1.04 9.13
CA ARG A 145 21.43 -1.12 7.99
C ARG A 145 21.86 -2.56 7.72
N GLU A 146 22.18 -3.33 8.76
CA GLU A 146 22.50 -4.75 8.64
C GLU A 146 21.33 -5.55 8.04
N LEU A 147 20.10 -5.24 8.43
CA LEU A 147 18.92 -5.86 7.86
C LEU A 147 18.78 -5.51 6.37
N VAL A 148 18.93 -4.23 6.01
CA VAL A 148 18.82 -3.75 4.62
C VAL A 148 19.92 -4.36 3.76
N ASP A 149 21.18 -4.33 4.19
CA ASP A 149 22.30 -4.93 3.46
C ASP A 149 22.12 -6.46 3.31
N GLY A 150 21.64 -7.11 4.38
CA GLY A 150 21.31 -8.54 4.35
C GLY A 150 20.18 -8.89 3.38
N ALA A 151 19.18 -8.03 3.23
CA ALA A 151 18.11 -8.18 2.24
C ALA A 151 18.65 -7.96 0.81
N HIS A 152 19.42 -6.89 0.60
CA HIS A 152 20.04 -6.56 -0.70
C HIS A 152 20.96 -7.69 -1.19
N SER A 153 21.80 -8.26 -0.32
CA SER A 153 22.68 -9.38 -0.66
C SER A 153 21.91 -10.63 -1.12
N ARG A 154 20.63 -10.72 -0.80
CA ARG A 154 19.71 -11.78 -1.22
C ARG A 154 18.79 -11.38 -2.39
N GLY A 155 19.01 -10.22 -2.99
CA GLY A 155 18.18 -9.70 -4.08
C GLY A 155 16.77 -9.34 -3.65
N MET A 156 16.62 -8.76 -2.46
CA MET A 156 15.35 -8.24 -1.94
C MET A 156 15.46 -6.75 -1.62
N ALA A 157 14.57 -5.94 -2.18
CA ALA A 157 14.43 -4.53 -1.84
C ALA A 157 13.76 -4.37 -0.45
N VAL A 158 14.02 -3.25 0.23
CA VAL A 158 13.42 -2.93 1.52
C VAL A 158 12.69 -1.59 1.45
N ILE A 159 11.39 -1.59 1.77
CA ILE A 159 10.59 -0.37 1.90
C ILE A 159 10.13 -0.17 3.35
N LEU A 160 10.03 1.09 3.76
CA LEU A 160 9.57 1.45 5.09
C LEU A 160 8.13 1.90 5.08
N ASP A 161 7.40 1.61 6.17
CA ASP A 161 6.12 2.25 6.44
C ASP A 161 6.32 3.72 6.77
N TRP A 162 5.55 4.60 6.12
CA TRP A 162 5.70 6.03 6.23
C TRP A 162 4.40 6.73 6.61
N VAL A 163 4.34 7.21 7.83
CA VAL A 163 3.16 7.86 8.41
C VAL A 163 3.21 9.35 8.12
N ALA A 164 2.64 9.80 7.00
CA ALA A 164 2.73 11.20 6.60
C ALA A 164 1.57 12.07 7.12
N ASN A 165 0.41 11.48 7.46
CA ASN A 165 -0.79 12.24 7.79
C ASN A 165 -0.74 12.95 9.15
N HIS A 166 -0.02 12.41 10.12
CA HIS A 166 -0.02 12.84 11.51
C HIS A 166 1.30 12.51 12.22
N THR A 167 1.49 13.05 13.41
CA THR A 167 2.59 12.73 14.33
C THR A 167 2.03 12.43 15.72
N SER A 168 2.89 12.04 16.67
CA SER A 168 2.53 12.12 18.08
C SER A 168 2.39 13.57 18.55
N PHE A 169 1.69 13.79 19.67
CA PHE A 169 1.57 15.13 20.29
C PHE A 169 2.87 15.61 20.93
N ASP A 170 3.83 14.75 21.20
CA ASP A 170 5.17 15.07 21.73
C ASP A 170 6.28 15.00 20.65
N ASN A 171 5.90 15.00 19.38
CA ASN A 171 6.85 15.21 18.28
C ASN A 171 7.40 16.65 18.35
N ALA A 172 8.72 16.80 18.12
CA ALA A 172 9.38 18.12 18.18
C ALA A 172 8.75 19.15 17.21
N TRP A 173 8.11 18.71 16.14
CA TRP A 173 7.42 19.59 15.18
C TRP A 173 6.24 20.35 15.78
N THR A 174 5.65 19.88 16.90
CA THR A 174 4.50 20.53 17.58
C THR A 174 4.84 21.92 18.12
N THR A 175 6.13 22.23 18.28
CA THR A 175 6.59 23.60 18.60
C THR A 175 6.20 24.60 17.50
N ASN A 176 6.01 24.13 16.26
CA ASN A 176 5.52 24.90 15.12
C ASN A 176 4.03 24.63 14.91
N LYS A 177 3.17 25.17 15.75
CA LYS A 177 1.71 24.91 15.71
C LYS A 177 1.09 25.07 14.32
N THR A 178 1.60 25.97 13.48
CA THR A 178 1.11 26.18 12.10
C THR A 178 1.34 24.99 11.17
N TRP A 179 2.20 24.05 11.57
CA TRP A 179 2.43 22.81 10.85
C TRP A 179 1.30 21.77 11.06
N TYR A 180 0.40 22.07 12.01
CA TYR A 180 -0.70 21.19 12.42
C TYR A 180 -2.05 21.81 12.14
N LYS A 181 -3.07 20.98 12.01
CA LYS A 181 -4.46 21.41 12.06
C LYS A 181 -4.80 21.86 13.48
N GLN A 182 -5.58 22.93 13.59
CA GLN A 182 -5.93 23.55 14.86
C GLN A 182 -7.43 23.76 14.96
N ASP A 183 -7.95 23.74 16.20
CA ASP A 183 -9.30 24.20 16.52
C ASP A 183 -9.41 25.73 16.49
N ALA A 184 -10.61 26.28 16.79
CA ALA A 184 -10.85 27.71 16.83
C ALA A 184 -10.06 28.44 17.95
N GLN A 185 -9.55 27.71 18.94
CA GLN A 185 -8.76 28.22 20.05
C GLN A 185 -7.26 28.13 19.79
N GLY A 186 -6.84 27.59 18.64
CA GLY A 186 -5.45 27.41 18.26
C GLY A 186 -4.76 26.19 18.90
N ASN A 187 -5.52 25.23 19.41
CA ASN A 187 -4.98 23.95 19.88
C ASN A 187 -4.80 22.98 18.72
N ILE A 188 -3.71 22.22 18.74
CA ILE A 188 -3.48 21.13 17.78
C ILE A 188 -4.54 20.06 17.99
N ILE A 189 -5.12 19.56 16.89
CA ILE A 189 -6.18 18.56 16.92
C ILE A 189 -5.76 17.23 16.28
N SER A 190 -6.44 16.17 16.69
CA SER A 190 -6.40 14.86 16.03
C SER A 190 -7.19 14.88 14.71
N PRO A 191 -6.97 13.90 13.80
CA PRO A 191 -7.75 13.76 12.58
C PRO A 191 -9.25 13.62 12.88
N PRO A 192 -10.09 14.57 12.43
CA PRO A 192 -11.51 14.57 12.79
C PRO A 192 -12.23 13.32 12.26
N GLY A 193 -13.08 12.71 13.09
CA GLY A 193 -13.93 11.59 12.72
C GLY A 193 -13.23 10.23 12.62
N MET A 194 -11.90 10.16 12.83
CA MET A 194 -11.13 8.93 12.70
C MET A 194 -11.02 8.12 13.99
N GLY A 195 -11.30 8.74 15.14
CA GLY A 195 -11.11 8.10 16.45
C GLY A 195 -9.65 7.95 16.89
N TRP A 196 -8.69 8.52 16.14
CA TRP A 196 -7.26 8.48 16.44
C TRP A 196 -6.87 9.61 17.37
N ASN A 197 -7.13 9.42 18.68
CA ASN A 197 -6.95 10.48 19.68
C ASN A 197 -5.51 10.62 20.20
N ASP A 198 -4.65 9.70 19.83
CA ASP A 198 -3.23 9.64 20.20
C ASP A 198 -2.31 10.41 19.24
N VAL A 199 -2.84 10.94 18.13
CA VAL A 199 -2.03 11.57 17.08
C VAL A 199 -2.54 12.99 16.72
N ALA A 200 -1.59 13.83 16.30
CA ALA A 200 -1.76 15.24 15.92
C ALA A 200 -1.75 15.38 14.40
N GLN A 201 -2.82 15.90 13.81
CA GLN A 201 -2.96 16.00 12.35
C GLN A 201 -2.09 17.11 11.75
N LEU A 202 -1.30 16.76 10.73
CA LEU A 202 -0.46 17.70 9.99
C LEU A 202 -1.28 18.60 9.04
N ASN A 203 -0.77 19.81 8.84
CA ASN A 203 -1.37 20.81 7.96
C ASN A 203 -0.64 20.90 6.62
N PHE A 204 -1.12 20.21 5.61
CA PHE A 204 -0.52 20.19 4.28
C PHE A 204 -0.64 21.51 3.50
N SER A 205 -1.31 22.52 4.00
CA SER A 205 -1.25 23.88 3.44
C SER A 205 0.05 24.59 3.82
N ASN A 206 0.81 24.08 4.80
CA ASN A 206 2.10 24.64 5.21
C ASN A 206 3.26 24.05 4.38
N SER A 207 3.85 24.88 3.54
CA SER A 207 4.94 24.45 2.64
C SER A 207 6.22 24.00 3.38
N LYS A 208 6.53 24.60 4.53
CA LYS A 208 7.70 24.23 5.33
C LYS A 208 7.52 22.85 5.95
N MET A 209 6.33 22.54 6.45
CA MET A 209 6.00 21.21 6.93
C MET A 209 6.14 20.16 5.81
N ARG A 210 5.60 20.45 4.60
CA ARG A 210 5.77 19.54 3.44
C ARG A 210 7.25 19.26 3.14
N LEU A 211 8.08 20.30 3.11
CA LEU A 211 9.51 20.14 2.86
C LEU A 211 10.22 19.33 3.94
N ALA A 212 9.89 19.56 5.22
CA ALA A 212 10.43 18.79 6.34
C ALA A 212 10.05 17.30 6.25
N MET A 213 8.79 17.01 5.86
CA MET A 213 8.32 15.63 5.64
C MET A 213 9.10 14.96 4.50
N ILE A 214 9.28 15.63 3.37
CA ILE A 214 10.02 15.11 2.22
C ILE A 214 11.51 14.88 2.57
N GLN A 215 12.12 15.79 3.32
CA GLN A 215 13.49 15.64 3.80
C GLN A 215 13.65 14.46 4.74
N ALA A 216 12.66 14.21 5.61
CA ALA A 216 12.65 13.04 6.48
C ALA A 216 12.56 11.73 5.68
N MET A 217 11.76 11.67 4.61
CA MET A 217 11.75 10.53 3.68
C MET A 217 13.11 10.35 3.01
N LYS A 218 13.67 11.42 2.45
CA LYS A 218 14.98 11.40 1.79
C LYS A 218 16.10 10.94 2.74
N TYR A 219 16.02 11.32 4.01
CA TYR A 219 16.98 10.89 5.03
C TYR A 219 17.14 9.37 5.04
N TRP A 220 16.05 8.59 5.06
CA TRP A 220 16.12 7.13 5.11
C TRP A 220 16.64 6.50 3.82
N VAL A 221 16.31 7.09 2.67
CA VAL A 221 16.86 6.65 1.38
C VAL A 221 18.39 6.75 1.39
N LEU A 222 18.93 7.81 2.00
CA LEU A 222 20.38 8.04 2.06
C LEU A 222 21.04 7.34 3.26
N ALA A 223 20.48 7.52 4.48
CA ALA A 223 21.11 7.08 5.72
C ALA A 223 21.02 5.57 5.96
N ALA A 224 19.98 4.91 5.43
CA ALA A 224 19.77 3.48 5.63
C ALA A 224 19.68 2.68 4.32
N ASN A 225 19.85 3.34 3.17
CA ASN A 225 19.83 2.69 1.84
C ASN A 225 18.51 1.99 1.51
N VAL A 226 17.37 2.47 2.04
CA VAL A 226 16.06 1.88 1.76
C VAL A 226 15.57 2.21 0.34
N ASP A 227 14.72 1.36 -0.21
CA ASP A 227 14.35 1.33 -1.63
C ASP A 227 12.96 1.89 -1.90
N GLY A 228 12.34 2.51 -0.91
CA GLY A 228 11.03 3.15 -1.06
C GLY A 228 10.19 3.12 0.20
N PHE A 229 8.89 3.35 0.00
CA PHE A 229 7.95 3.53 1.10
C PHE A 229 6.58 2.92 0.80
N ARG A 230 5.97 2.35 1.83
CA ARG A 230 4.52 2.20 1.91
C ARG A 230 4.00 3.41 2.68
N CYS A 231 3.20 4.23 2.04
CA CYS A 231 2.67 5.44 2.65
C CYS A 231 1.33 5.15 3.32
N ASP A 232 1.34 5.24 4.64
CA ASP A 232 0.19 5.06 5.52
C ASP A 232 -0.92 6.08 5.22
N TYR A 233 -2.17 5.61 5.20
CA TYR A 233 -3.35 6.45 4.95
C TYR A 233 -3.12 7.46 3.82
N ALA A 234 -2.62 6.99 2.68
CA ALA A 234 -2.18 7.86 1.58
C ALA A 234 -3.31 8.74 1.00
N ASP A 235 -4.56 8.38 1.21
CA ASP A 235 -5.72 9.18 0.80
C ASP A 235 -5.98 10.39 1.72
N GLY A 236 -5.34 10.50 2.89
CA GLY A 236 -5.41 11.64 3.80
C GLY A 236 -4.61 12.86 3.31
N PRO A 237 -3.29 12.74 3.09
CA PRO A 237 -2.50 13.81 2.50
C PRO A 237 -2.94 14.11 1.05
N PRO A 238 -2.85 15.38 0.59
CA PRO A 238 -3.30 15.75 -0.76
C PRO A 238 -2.39 15.17 -1.86
N VAL A 239 -2.98 14.94 -3.03
CA VAL A 239 -2.30 14.35 -4.21
C VAL A 239 -1.08 15.15 -4.64
N ASP A 240 -1.17 16.47 -4.62
CA ASP A 240 -0.07 17.38 -5.00
C ASP A 240 1.11 17.31 -4.02
N PHE A 241 0.86 17.02 -2.73
CA PHE A 241 1.95 16.72 -1.79
C PHE A 241 2.66 15.43 -2.17
N TRP A 242 1.93 14.34 -2.44
CA TRP A 242 2.55 13.09 -2.85
C TRP A 242 3.32 13.23 -4.15
N LYS A 243 2.77 13.97 -5.12
CA LYS A 243 3.50 14.26 -6.36
C LYS A 243 4.80 15.01 -6.07
N GLN A 244 4.76 16.05 -5.25
CA GLN A 244 5.95 16.81 -4.83
C GLN A 244 6.98 15.90 -4.14
N ALA A 245 6.54 15.04 -3.22
CA ALA A 245 7.40 14.12 -2.48
C ALA A 245 8.07 13.11 -3.41
N ILE A 246 7.28 12.40 -4.20
CA ILE A 246 7.77 11.35 -5.10
C ILE A 246 8.69 11.92 -6.18
N ASP A 247 8.34 13.06 -6.79
CA ASP A 247 9.19 13.73 -7.79
C ASP A 247 10.52 14.20 -7.17
N THR A 248 10.53 14.58 -5.89
CA THR A 248 11.76 14.96 -5.18
C THR A 248 12.61 13.72 -4.88
N LEU A 249 12.02 12.66 -4.40
CA LEU A 249 12.72 11.40 -4.10
C LEU A 249 13.33 10.76 -5.36
N LYS A 250 12.63 10.82 -6.49
CA LYS A 250 13.12 10.33 -7.79
C LYS A 250 14.36 11.08 -8.31
N LYS A 251 14.66 12.24 -7.75
CA LYS A 251 15.90 13.00 -8.08
C LYS A 251 17.14 12.53 -7.31
N VAL A 252 16.98 11.64 -6.33
CA VAL A 252 18.11 11.02 -5.64
C VAL A 252 18.88 10.17 -6.66
N PRO A 253 20.17 10.44 -6.88
CA PRO A 253 20.92 9.78 -7.95
C PRO A 253 21.00 8.27 -7.81
N ASN A 254 21.04 7.57 -8.95
CA ASN A 254 21.25 6.13 -9.04
C ASN A 254 20.21 5.28 -8.28
N ARG A 255 18.96 5.78 -8.17
CA ARG A 255 17.91 5.09 -7.44
C ARG A 255 16.65 4.90 -8.26
N LYS A 256 16.08 3.71 -8.13
CA LYS A 256 14.68 3.43 -8.42
C LYS A 256 13.99 3.16 -7.08
N LEU A 257 12.92 3.88 -6.79
CA LEU A 257 12.18 3.73 -5.54
C LEU A 257 10.82 3.11 -5.82
N LEU A 258 10.41 2.20 -4.96
CA LEU A 258 9.08 1.60 -4.96
C LEU A 258 8.16 2.39 -4.02
N MET A 259 7.04 2.86 -4.55
CA MET A 259 6.08 3.68 -3.81
C MET A 259 4.72 3.00 -3.75
N LEU A 260 4.34 2.55 -2.56
CA LEU A 260 3.06 1.88 -2.29
C LEU A 260 2.15 2.84 -1.50
N ALA A 261 0.99 3.17 -2.06
CA ALA A 261 -0.04 3.92 -1.35
C ALA A 261 -0.97 2.96 -0.60
N GLU A 262 -1.09 3.12 0.70
CA GLU A 262 -2.27 2.61 1.40
C GLU A 262 -3.44 3.54 1.10
N GLY A 263 -4.08 3.31 -0.03
CA GLY A 263 -5.15 4.15 -0.56
C GLY A 263 -5.93 3.47 -1.67
N LYS A 264 -7.13 4.01 -1.93
CA LYS A 264 -8.03 3.58 -3.02
C LYS A 264 -8.10 4.61 -4.15
N ARG A 265 -7.61 5.81 -3.89
CA ARG A 265 -7.72 6.95 -4.77
C ARG A 265 -6.94 6.70 -6.07
N ASN A 266 -7.62 6.77 -7.22
CA ASN A 266 -6.99 6.55 -8.52
C ASN A 266 -5.88 7.58 -8.83
N GLU A 267 -6.00 8.79 -8.29
CA GLU A 267 -5.04 9.87 -8.41
C GLU A 267 -3.68 9.57 -7.76
N ASN A 268 -3.61 8.56 -6.87
CA ASN A 268 -2.33 8.08 -6.35
C ASN A 268 -1.40 7.63 -7.49
N TYR A 269 -1.93 6.98 -8.52
CA TYR A 269 -1.16 6.61 -9.69
C TYR A 269 -0.57 7.83 -10.41
N SER A 270 -1.35 8.88 -10.60
CA SER A 270 -0.87 10.13 -11.24
C SER A 270 0.08 10.94 -10.35
N ALA A 271 0.01 10.78 -9.02
CA ALA A 271 0.98 11.33 -8.08
C ALA A 271 2.34 10.63 -8.15
N GLY A 272 2.41 9.45 -8.77
CA GLY A 272 3.66 8.72 -9.01
C GLY A 272 3.85 7.45 -8.17
N PHE A 273 2.84 7.03 -7.42
CA PHE A 273 2.86 5.73 -6.75
C PHE A 273 2.89 4.58 -7.76
N ASP A 274 3.61 3.54 -7.42
CA ASP A 274 3.70 2.31 -8.22
C ASP A 274 2.53 1.38 -7.94
N PHE A 275 1.99 1.47 -6.71
CA PHE A 275 0.95 0.57 -6.22
C PHE A 275 -0.11 1.33 -5.42
N ASN A 276 -1.37 0.90 -5.59
CA ASN A 276 -2.46 1.12 -4.63
C ASN A 276 -2.72 -0.14 -3.82
N PHE A 277 -3.50 -0.01 -2.73
CA PHE A 277 -3.79 -1.09 -1.80
C PHE A 277 -5.16 -1.75 -2.08
N GLY A 278 -5.20 -3.06 -2.15
CA GLY A 278 -6.38 -3.84 -2.55
C GLY A 278 -7.42 -4.07 -1.44
N PHE A 279 -7.85 -3.03 -0.75
CA PHE A 279 -8.88 -3.12 0.30
C PHE A 279 -10.16 -3.79 -0.21
N SER A 280 -10.65 -3.35 -1.37
CA SER A 280 -11.88 -3.90 -1.94
C SER A 280 -11.77 -5.39 -2.26
N PHE A 281 -10.57 -5.87 -2.63
CA PHE A 281 -10.34 -7.28 -2.86
C PHE A 281 -10.54 -8.11 -1.57
N PHE A 282 -9.94 -7.67 -0.47
CA PHE A 282 -10.09 -8.33 0.83
C PHE A 282 -11.56 -8.33 1.30
N GLU A 283 -12.27 -7.19 1.17
CA GLU A 283 -13.68 -7.10 1.51
C GLU A 283 -14.53 -8.07 0.67
N LYS A 284 -14.28 -8.18 -0.64
CA LYS A 284 -14.99 -9.14 -1.48
C LYS A 284 -14.68 -10.60 -1.12
N LEU A 285 -13.45 -10.92 -0.72
CA LEU A 285 -13.15 -12.25 -0.19
C LEU A 285 -14.00 -12.56 1.06
N LYS A 286 -14.10 -11.63 2.02
CA LYS A 286 -14.97 -11.82 3.20
C LYS A 286 -16.43 -12.02 2.80
N ASP A 287 -16.95 -11.24 1.86
CA ASP A 287 -18.32 -11.38 1.36
C ASP A 287 -18.55 -12.77 0.71
N ILE A 288 -17.57 -13.25 -0.05
CA ILE A 288 -17.66 -14.53 -0.74
C ILE A 288 -17.62 -15.71 0.23
N TYR A 289 -16.66 -15.70 1.17
CA TYR A 289 -16.49 -16.82 2.11
C TYR A 289 -17.50 -16.77 3.27
N GLY A 290 -17.75 -15.61 3.83
CA GLY A 290 -18.60 -15.43 5.01
C GLY A 290 -20.09 -15.29 4.68
N HIS A 291 -20.43 -14.69 3.52
CA HIS A 291 -21.81 -14.37 3.16
C HIS A 291 -22.30 -15.05 1.88
N ASN A 292 -21.56 -16.03 1.37
CA ASN A 292 -21.87 -16.77 0.13
C ASN A 292 -22.14 -15.89 -1.10
N GLN A 293 -21.53 -14.69 -1.16
CA GLN A 293 -21.64 -13.82 -2.31
C GLN A 293 -20.92 -14.43 -3.53
N SER A 294 -21.29 -13.98 -4.73
CA SER A 294 -20.75 -14.49 -5.98
C SER A 294 -19.25 -14.23 -6.12
N ALA A 295 -18.46 -15.23 -6.53
CA ALA A 295 -17.04 -15.08 -6.84
C ALA A 295 -16.77 -14.10 -7.98
N LYS A 296 -17.75 -13.83 -8.85
CA LYS A 296 -17.69 -12.81 -9.92
C LYS A 296 -17.44 -11.39 -9.39
N LEU A 297 -17.71 -11.14 -8.10
CA LEU A 297 -17.42 -9.83 -7.48
C LEU A 297 -15.93 -9.46 -7.56
N ILE A 298 -15.03 -10.46 -7.57
CA ILE A 298 -13.59 -10.23 -7.72
C ILE A 298 -13.25 -9.75 -9.14
N ASP A 299 -13.92 -10.31 -10.15
CA ASP A 299 -13.67 -9.94 -11.56
C ASP A 299 -13.98 -8.47 -11.83
N GLN A 300 -15.01 -7.93 -11.18
CA GLN A 300 -15.40 -6.52 -11.30
C GLN A 300 -14.32 -5.56 -10.81
N LEU A 301 -13.51 -5.97 -9.82
CA LEU A 301 -12.42 -5.15 -9.31
C LEU A 301 -11.28 -4.98 -10.31
N ASN A 302 -11.11 -5.88 -11.29
CA ASN A 302 -10.03 -5.81 -12.25
C ASN A 302 -10.10 -4.56 -13.17
N ALA A 303 -11.26 -3.92 -13.28
CA ALA A 303 -11.41 -2.64 -13.94
C ALA A 303 -11.28 -1.45 -12.99
N SER A 304 -12.01 -1.46 -11.86
CA SER A 304 -12.04 -0.35 -10.90
C SER A 304 -10.70 -0.10 -10.22
N ASP A 305 -10.00 -1.16 -9.78
CA ASP A 305 -8.72 -1.06 -9.09
C ASP A 305 -7.60 -0.48 -9.99
N TYR A 306 -7.77 -0.57 -11.30
CA TYR A 306 -6.78 -0.10 -12.28
C TYR A 306 -7.22 1.17 -13.02
N ALA A 307 -8.33 1.79 -12.65
CA ALA A 307 -8.74 3.05 -13.21
C ALA A 307 -7.66 4.12 -12.95
N GLY A 308 -7.15 4.72 -14.00
CA GLY A 308 -6.03 5.68 -13.92
C GLY A 308 -4.63 5.07 -13.81
N ALA A 309 -4.48 3.76 -13.68
CA ALA A 309 -3.18 3.11 -13.69
C ALA A 309 -2.58 3.10 -15.12
N ALA A 310 -1.29 3.40 -15.21
CA ALA A 310 -0.53 3.44 -16.47
C ALA A 310 0.86 2.83 -16.25
N ASN A 311 1.58 2.56 -17.34
CA ASN A 311 3.00 2.18 -17.31
C ASN A 311 3.33 0.99 -16.37
N GLY A 312 2.42 0.03 -16.25
CA GLY A 312 2.63 -1.16 -15.42
C GLY A 312 2.41 -0.96 -13.91
N GLN A 313 1.81 0.16 -13.48
CA GLN A 313 1.35 0.35 -12.11
C GLN A 313 0.37 -0.76 -11.71
N GLN A 314 0.38 -1.17 -10.43
CA GLN A 314 -0.30 -2.36 -9.96
C GLN A 314 -1.15 -2.07 -8.72
N ILE A 315 -2.02 -3.03 -8.39
CA ILE A 315 -2.70 -3.14 -7.10
C ILE A 315 -2.03 -4.22 -6.25
N VAL A 316 -1.80 -3.94 -4.97
CA VAL A 316 -1.33 -4.95 -4.01
C VAL A 316 -2.55 -5.67 -3.45
N ARG A 317 -2.66 -6.99 -3.70
CA ARG A 317 -3.72 -7.84 -3.13
C ARG A 317 -3.17 -8.75 -2.06
N TYR A 318 -3.96 -8.96 -1.03
CA TYR A 318 -3.60 -9.74 0.15
C TYR A 318 -4.82 -10.49 0.69
N THR A 319 -4.58 -11.57 1.41
CA THR A 319 -5.59 -12.28 2.18
C THR A 319 -5.53 -11.93 3.68
N THR A 320 -4.48 -11.23 4.10
CA THR A 320 -4.34 -10.60 5.42
C THR A 320 -3.25 -9.53 5.39
N ASN A 321 -3.32 -8.60 6.33
CA ASN A 321 -2.29 -7.62 6.68
C ASN A 321 -2.37 -7.35 8.19
N HIS A 322 -1.58 -6.42 8.69
CA HIS A 322 -1.54 -6.11 10.13
C HIS A 322 -2.87 -5.61 10.71
N ASP A 323 -3.67 -4.85 9.92
CA ASP A 323 -4.97 -4.31 10.35
C ASP A 323 -6.03 -5.40 10.39
N VAL A 324 -6.29 -6.02 9.24
CA VAL A 324 -7.37 -7.03 9.13
C VAL A 324 -7.05 -8.30 9.90
N ASN A 325 -5.78 -8.63 10.11
CA ASN A 325 -5.40 -9.72 11.02
C ASN A 325 -5.78 -9.39 12.47
N SER A 326 -5.53 -8.15 12.87
CA SER A 326 -5.85 -7.67 14.22
C SER A 326 -7.36 -7.52 14.42
N SER A 327 -8.08 -6.95 13.45
CA SER A 327 -9.51 -6.62 13.58
C SER A 327 -10.46 -7.76 13.21
N ASP A 328 -10.23 -8.40 12.06
CA ASP A 328 -11.17 -9.37 11.49
C ASP A 328 -10.80 -10.81 11.85
N GLY A 329 -9.55 -11.22 11.62
CA GLY A 329 -9.10 -12.58 11.91
C GLY A 329 -7.92 -13.04 11.07
N THR A 330 -7.45 -14.25 11.36
CA THR A 330 -6.43 -14.91 10.55
C THR A 330 -7.04 -15.46 9.25
N PRO A 331 -6.24 -15.66 8.18
CA PRO A 331 -6.73 -16.32 6.97
C PRO A 331 -7.37 -17.68 7.22
N LEU A 332 -6.81 -18.45 8.17
CA LEU A 332 -7.39 -19.75 8.55
C LEU A 332 -8.81 -19.62 9.08
N ALA A 333 -9.05 -18.60 9.90
CA ALA A 333 -10.38 -18.37 10.49
C ALA A 333 -11.38 -17.81 9.47
N LEU A 334 -10.90 -16.89 8.59
CA LEU A 334 -11.79 -16.18 7.66
C LEU A 334 -12.14 -16.99 6.42
N PHE A 335 -11.22 -17.84 5.94
CA PHE A 335 -11.35 -18.49 4.64
C PHE A 335 -11.45 -20.02 4.69
N GLY A 336 -11.90 -20.59 5.80
CA GLY A 336 -12.18 -22.03 5.86
C GLY A 336 -10.95 -22.93 6.00
N GLY A 337 -10.02 -22.52 6.88
CA GLY A 337 -8.83 -23.30 7.21
C GLY A 337 -7.70 -23.18 6.16
N LYS A 338 -6.75 -24.11 6.19
CA LYS A 338 -5.58 -24.12 5.32
C LYS A 338 -5.96 -24.09 3.83
N GLN A 339 -6.85 -24.99 3.42
CA GLN A 339 -7.25 -25.13 2.01
C GLN A 339 -7.94 -23.87 1.48
N GLY A 340 -8.92 -23.36 2.20
CA GLY A 340 -9.62 -22.15 1.78
C GLY A 340 -8.74 -20.91 1.79
N SER A 341 -7.80 -20.80 2.73
CA SER A 341 -6.79 -19.73 2.74
C SER A 341 -5.93 -19.75 1.47
N MET A 342 -5.50 -20.93 1.03
CA MET A 342 -4.72 -21.07 -0.20
C MET A 342 -5.56 -20.84 -1.45
N ALA A 343 -6.83 -21.29 -1.48
CA ALA A 343 -7.77 -21.00 -2.56
C ALA A 343 -8.00 -19.48 -2.74
N ALA A 344 -8.02 -18.72 -1.65
CA ALA A 344 -8.08 -17.25 -1.68
C ALA A 344 -6.76 -16.63 -2.13
N PHE A 345 -5.62 -17.14 -1.62
CA PHE A 345 -4.30 -16.58 -1.91
C PHE A 345 -3.89 -16.78 -3.36
N ILE A 346 -4.26 -17.90 -3.99
CA ILE A 346 -3.99 -18.15 -5.41
C ILE A 346 -4.57 -17.03 -6.31
N ILE A 347 -5.73 -16.50 -5.95
CA ILE A 347 -6.36 -15.40 -6.68
C ILE A 347 -5.58 -14.10 -6.45
N ALA A 348 -5.19 -13.82 -5.20
CA ALA A 348 -4.37 -12.66 -4.87
C ALA A 348 -3.01 -12.71 -5.60
N ALA A 349 -2.43 -13.89 -5.75
CA ALA A 349 -1.12 -14.05 -6.37
C ALA A 349 -1.14 -14.04 -7.91
N TYR A 350 -2.21 -14.54 -8.54
CA TYR A 350 -2.20 -14.86 -9.98
C TYR A 350 -3.15 -14.02 -10.83
N MET A 351 -4.17 -13.43 -10.25
CA MET A 351 -5.03 -12.53 -11.00
C MET A 351 -4.25 -11.24 -11.34
N LYS A 352 -4.87 -10.21 -11.80
CA LYS A 352 -4.20 -8.95 -12.13
C LYS A 352 -3.78 -8.21 -10.83
N SER A 353 -2.60 -8.53 -10.27
CA SER A 353 -2.15 -7.98 -8.97
C SER A 353 -0.70 -8.32 -8.62
N VAL A 354 -0.20 -7.65 -7.57
CA VAL A 354 1.02 -7.97 -6.83
C VAL A 354 0.60 -8.57 -5.48
N PRO A 355 1.07 -9.79 -5.13
CA PRO A 355 0.72 -10.39 -3.85
C PRO A 355 1.52 -9.78 -2.70
N MET A 356 0.87 -9.69 -1.54
CA MET A 356 1.52 -9.42 -0.26
C MET A 356 1.23 -10.56 0.71
N ILE A 357 2.29 -11.02 1.38
CA ILE A 357 2.25 -11.99 2.47
C ILE A 357 2.55 -11.22 3.77
N TYR A 358 1.69 -11.33 4.77
CA TYR A 358 1.93 -10.80 6.11
C TYR A 358 2.63 -11.86 6.96
N ASN A 359 3.63 -11.47 7.73
CA ASN A 359 4.43 -12.41 8.53
C ASN A 359 3.56 -13.31 9.43
N GLY A 360 3.89 -14.61 9.43
CA GLY A 360 3.11 -15.64 10.12
C GLY A 360 1.97 -16.24 9.30
N GLN A 361 1.58 -15.61 8.19
CA GLN A 361 0.59 -16.14 7.26
C GLN A 361 1.09 -17.44 6.61
N GLU A 362 2.36 -17.48 6.22
CA GLU A 362 3.01 -18.61 5.57
C GLU A 362 3.15 -19.85 6.45
N VAL A 363 3.09 -19.68 7.76
CA VAL A 363 3.05 -20.80 8.73
C VAL A 363 1.65 -21.05 9.27
N GLY A 364 0.64 -20.36 8.72
CA GLY A 364 -0.74 -20.51 9.16
C GLY A 364 -0.91 -20.23 10.65
N THR A 365 -0.36 -19.09 11.13
CA THR A 365 -0.50 -18.66 12.54
C THR A 365 -1.99 -18.63 12.93
N PRO A 366 -2.41 -19.40 13.95
CA PRO A 366 -3.83 -19.53 14.29
C PRO A 366 -4.36 -18.35 15.10
N HIS A 367 -3.46 -17.54 15.66
CA HIS A 367 -3.82 -16.43 16.53
C HIS A 367 -3.66 -15.09 15.81
N ARG A 368 -4.55 -14.14 16.12
CA ARG A 368 -4.41 -12.76 15.68
C ARG A 368 -3.15 -12.14 16.26
N LEU A 369 -2.44 -11.37 15.47
CA LEU A 369 -1.41 -10.47 15.93
C LEU A 369 -2.09 -9.13 16.27
N THR A 370 -2.58 -9.01 17.51
CA THR A 370 -3.46 -7.91 17.92
C THR A 370 -2.69 -6.63 18.21
N PHE A 371 -3.25 -5.50 17.78
CA PHE A 371 -2.75 -4.16 18.10
C PHE A 371 -2.60 -3.97 19.63
N PRO A 372 -1.53 -3.33 20.14
CA PRO A 372 -0.41 -2.74 19.43
C PRO A 372 0.75 -3.72 19.11
N PHE A 373 0.47 -5.01 18.93
CA PHE A 373 1.36 -6.06 18.44
C PHE A 373 2.44 -6.54 19.44
N THR A 374 2.27 -6.28 20.73
CA THR A 374 3.26 -6.60 21.77
C THR A 374 3.02 -7.94 22.45
N SER A 375 1.81 -8.50 22.35
CA SER A 375 1.39 -9.65 23.16
C SER A 375 1.64 -11.01 22.51
N THR A 376 1.67 -11.08 21.18
CA THR A 376 1.72 -12.35 20.43
C THR A 376 2.95 -12.40 19.55
N LYS A 377 3.69 -13.51 19.63
CA LYS A 377 4.83 -13.82 18.76
C LYS A 377 4.48 -14.95 17.81
N ILE A 378 5.12 -14.98 16.65
CA ILE A 378 4.91 -16.02 15.66
C ILE A 378 5.70 -17.27 16.05
N ASP A 379 5.02 -18.40 16.07
CA ASP A 379 5.66 -19.71 16.13
C ASP A 379 6.00 -20.18 14.72
N TRP A 380 7.26 -20.10 14.36
CA TRP A 380 7.77 -20.43 13.05
C TRP A 380 7.83 -21.94 12.75
N SER A 381 7.55 -22.80 13.73
CA SER A 381 7.56 -24.27 13.58
C SER A 381 6.22 -24.80 13.03
N LEU A 382 5.19 -23.96 12.99
CA LEU A 382 3.84 -24.35 12.57
C LEU A 382 3.79 -24.69 11.07
N ASN A 383 2.95 -25.65 10.75
CA ASN A 383 2.43 -25.96 9.40
C ASN A 383 3.46 -25.84 8.26
N PRO A 384 4.53 -26.64 8.24
CA PRO A 384 5.51 -26.62 7.16
C PRO A 384 4.89 -26.93 5.77
N ASP A 385 3.80 -27.68 5.73
CA ASP A 385 3.00 -27.94 4.53
C ASP A 385 2.44 -26.64 3.92
N VAL A 386 1.95 -25.73 4.75
CA VAL A 386 1.44 -24.42 4.31
C VAL A 386 2.58 -23.56 3.77
N THR A 387 3.72 -23.56 4.46
CA THR A 387 4.92 -22.83 3.99
C THR A 387 5.37 -23.29 2.60
N GLU A 388 5.43 -24.62 2.37
CA GLU A 388 5.81 -25.17 1.06
C GLU A 388 4.78 -24.80 -0.02
N GLU A 389 3.48 -24.71 0.33
CA GLU A 389 2.46 -24.28 -0.61
C GLU A 389 2.63 -22.81 -1.01
N TYR A 390 2.93 -21.91 -0.06
CA TYR A 390 3.28 -20.51 -0.38
C TYR A 390 4.50 -20.40 -1.28
N LYS A 391 5.58 -21.14 -0.98
CA LYS A 391 6.78 -21.19 -1.81
C LYS A 391 6.45 -21.61 -3.25
N LYS A 392 5.69 -22.69 -3.40
CA LYS A 392 5.27 -23.21 -4.69
C LYS A 392 4.48 -22.19 -5.52
N VAL A 393 3.53 -21.51 -4.88
CA VAL A 393 2.68 -20.49 -5.52
C VAL A 393 3.55 -19.30 -5.98
N ILE A 394 4.40 -18.76 -5.12
CA ILE A 394 5.22 -17.60 -5.47
C ILE A 394 6.31 -17.99 -6.49
N ALA A 395 6.91 -19.19 -6.39
CA ALA A 395 7.89 -19.67 -7.36
C ALA A 395 7.29 -19.74 -8.78
N PHE A 396 6.08 -20.31 -8.92
CA PHE A 396 5.43 -20.36 -10.22
C PHE A 396 5.08 -18.94 -10.74
N ARG A 397 4.59 -18.04 -9.88
CA ARG A 397 4.37 -16.65 -10.26
C ARG A 397 5.65 -16.02 -10.82
N ASN A 398 6.76 -16.18 -10.12
CA ASN A 398 8.04 -15.59 -10.53
C ASN A 398 8.56 -16.18 -11.86
N ALA A 399 8.28 -17.43 -12.14
CA ALA A 399 8.67 -18.10 -13.40
C ALA A 399 7.74 -17.75 -14.57
N SER A 400 6.44 -17.48 -14.32
CA SER A 400 5.44 -17.28 -15.37
C SER A 400 5.32 -15.82 -15.80
N GLN A 401 5.67 -15.52 -17.04
CA GLN A 401 5.43 -14.20 -17.63
C GLN A 401 3.93 -13.94 -17.82
N ALA A 402 3.16 -14.99 -18.18
CA ALA A 402 1.71 -14.88 -18.33
C ALA A 402 1.06 -14.44 -17.01
N ILE A 403 1.44 -15.03 -15.87
CA ILE A 403 0.88 -14.63 -14.56
C ILE A 403 1.24 -13.19 -14.21
N ARG A 404 2.48 -12.77 -14.43
CA ARG A 404 2.93 -11.43 -14.03
C ARG A 404 2.43 -10.32 -14.94
N ARG A 405 2.30 -10.57 -16.25
CA ARG A 405 2.15 -9.54 -17.29
C ARG A 405 1.05 -9.83 -18.32
N GLY A 406 0.55 -11.07 -18.35
CA GLY A 406 -0.37 -11.51 -19.39
C GLY A 406 -1.76 -10.88 -19.31
N ASP A 407 -2.44 -10.88 -20.45
CA ASP A 407 -3.82 -10.44 -20.55
C ASP A 407 -4.76 -11.38 -19.81
N LEU A 408 -5.68 -10.81 -19.06
CA LEU A 408 -6.64 -11.52 -18.22
C LEU A 408 -7.96 -11.70 -18.94
N VAL A 409 -8.48 -12.94 -18.96
CA VAL A 409 -9.86 -13.23 -19.35
C VAL A 409 -10.53 -14.02 -18.22
N SER A 410 -11.62 -13.48 -17.66
CA SER A 410 -12.37 -14.11 -16.57
C SER A 410 -13.44 -15.06 -17.09
N TYR A 411 -13.62 -16.18 -16.34
CA TYR A 411 -14.63 -17.22 -16.57
C TYR A 411 -15.30 -17.64 -15.24
N SER A 412 -15.31 -16.76 -14.24
CA SER A 412 -15.84 -17.06 -12.92
C SER A 412 -17.33 -17.35 -12.93
N THR A 413 -17.74 -18.24 -12.02
CA THR A 413 -19.14 -18.50 -11.69
C THR A 413 -19.46 -17.93 -10.31
N ASP A 414 -20.61 -18.24 -9.74
CA ASP A 414 -20.94 -17.76 -8.38
C ASP A 414 -20.09 -18.45 -7.30
N ASP A 415 -19.67 -19.69 -7.53
CA ASP A 415 -18.92 -20.48 -6.55
C ASP A 415 -17.41 -20.57 -6.84
N VAL A 416 -17.01 -20.32 -8.09
CA VAL A 416 -15.64 -20.56 -8.58
C VAL A 416 -15.05 -19.31 -9.19
N SER A 417 -13.87 -18.92 -8.76
CA SER A 417 -13.05 -17.93 -9.47
C SER A 417 -12.23 -18.65 -10.53
N ALA A 418 -12.41 -18.27 -11.80
CA ALA A 418 -11.71 -18.89 -12.92
C ALA A 418 -11.29 -17.84 -13.93
N PHE A 419 -10.04 -17.95 -14.41
CA PHE A 419 -9.50 -17.01 -15.40
C PHE A 419 -8.31 -17.60 -16.17
N THR A 420 -8.09 -17.08 -17.37
CA THR A 420 -6.82 -17.27 -18.07
C THR A 420 -5.97 -16.02 -18.02
N LYS A 421 -4.65 -16.23 -18.01
CA LYS A 421 -3.64 -15.21 -18.28
C LYS A 421 -2.80 -15.66 -19.47
N GLN A 422 -2.52 -14.74 -20.40
CA GLN A 422 -1.74 -15.07 -21.59
C GLN A 422 -0.71 -13.99 -21.91
N SER A 423 0.53 -14.39 -22.18
CA SER A 423 1.61 -13.52 -22.64
C SER A 423 2.40 -14.25 -23.73
N GLY A 424 2.31 -13.78 -24.99
CA GLY A 424 2.85 -14.51 -26.11
C GLY A 424 2.21 -15.90 -26.24
N GLU A 425 3.02 -16.93 -26.32
CA GLU A 425 2.58 -18.33 -26.40
C GLU A 425 2.20 -18.92 -25.04
N GLU A 426 2.75 -18.38 -23.93
CA GLU A 426 2.46 -18.87 -22.60
C GLU A 426 1.02 -18.53 -22.21
N LYS A 427 0.23 -19.55 -21.91
CA LYS A 427 -1.13 -19.41 -21.38
C LYS A 427 -1.28 -20.20 -20.09
N VAL A 428 -1.83 -19.55 -19.08
CA VAL A 428 -2.15 -20.16 -17.78
C VAL A 428 -3.65 -20.10 -17.55
N PHE A 429 -4.24 -21.20 -17.11
CA PHE A 429 -5.62 -21.30 -16.67
C PHE A 429 -5.66 -21.59 -15.17
N VAL A 430 -6.31 -20.72 -14.41
CA VAL A 430 -6.47 -20.82 -12.96
C VAL A 430 -7.94 -21.03 -12.66
N VAL A 431 -8.24 -22.02 -11.82
CA VAL A 431 -9.59 -22.32 -11.34
C VAL A 431 -9.50 -22.54 -9.83
N SER A 432 -10.30 -21.83 -9.03
CA SER A 432 -10.34 -21.93 -7.57
C SER A 432 -11.78 -22.04 -7.08
N ASN A 433 -12.11 -23.13 -6.41
CA ASN A 433 -13.37 -23.32 -5.72
C ASN A 433 -13.36 -22.58 -4.37
N LEU A 434 -14.22 -21.58 -4.22
CA LEU A 434 -14.27 -20.72 -3.02
C LEU A 434 -15.35 -21.19 -2.03
N ARG A 435 -15.78 -22.45 -2.13
CA ARG A 435 -16.85 -23.03 -1.30
C ARG A 435 -16.39 -24.26 -0.54
N ASN A 436 -16.97 -24.47 0.62
CA ASN A 436 -16.80 -25.68 1.41
C ASN A 436 -17.76 -26.81 0.92
N LYS A 437 -17.76 -27.01 -0.40
CA LYS A 437 -18.53 -28.09 -1.06
C LYS A 437 -17.86 -28.44 -2.38
N SER A 438 -18.05 -29.66 -2.85
CA SER A 438 -17.68 -30.05 -4.22
C SER A 438 -18.53 -29.27 -5.23
N VAL A 439 -17.91 -28.75 -6.28
CA VAL A 439 -18.55 -27.97 -7.35
C VAL A 439 -18.20 -28.54 -8.71
N ASN A 440 -19.21 -28.80 -9.53
CA ASN A 440 -19.02 -29.13 -10.93
C ASN A 440 -18.94 -27.82 -11.75
N TYR A 441 -17.73 -27.50 -12.17
CA TYR A 441 -17.45 -26.30 -12.96
C TYR A 441 -17.56 -26.62 -14.46
N THR A 442 -18.44 -25.94 -15.17
CA THR A 442 -18.52 -26.05 -16.64
C THR A 442 -17.36 -25.29 -17.26
N VAL A 443 -16.48 -26.02 -17.96
CA VAL A 443 -15.31 -25.44 -18.62
C VAL A 443 -15.76 -24.67 -19.87
N PRO A 444 -15.28 -23.42 -20.08
CA PRO A 444 -15.57 -22.67 -21.31
C PRO A 444 -15.24 -23.45 -22.56
N ALA A 445 -16.07 -23.38 -23.60
CA ALA A 445 -15.93 -24.18 -24.82
C ALA A 445 -14.57 -24.05 -25.50
N ASN A 446 -13.96 -22.86 -25.44
CA ASN A 446 -12.63 -22.59 -25.98
C ASN A 446 -11.46 -23.17 -25.16
N LEU A 447 -11.74 -23.71 -23.97
CA LEU A 447 -10.78 -24.37 -23.08
C LEU A 447 -11.08 -25.88 -22.91
N ALA A 448 -12.33 -26.28 -23.10
CA ALA A 448 -12.78 -27.65 -22.99
C ALA A 448 -12.09 -28.59 -24.03
N ASN A 449 -11.87 -29.83 -23.62
CA ASN A 449 -11.25 -30.89 -24.44
C ASN A 449 -9.85 -30.52 -24.96
N THR A 450 -9.10 -29.75 -24.18
CA THR A 450 -7.75 -29.33 -24.51
C THR A 450 -6.72 -29.90 -23.54
N ALA A 451 -5.50 -30.14 -24.06
CA ALA A 451 -4.36 -30.62 -23.29
C ALA A 451 -3.63 -29.47 -22.59
N TRP A 452 -3.22 -29.70 -21.38
CA TRP A 452 -2.49 -28.78 -20.49
C TRP A 452 -1.44 -29.56 -19.72
N LYS A 453 -0.57 -28.82 -19.02
CA LYS A 453 0.27 -29.36 -17.93
C LYS A 453 -0.17 -28.73 -16.61
N ASN A 454 -0.17 -29.52 -15.53
CA ASN A 454 -0.26 -28.95 -14.20
C ASN A 454 0.96 -28.04 -13.98
N ALA A 455 0.72 -26.82 -13.56
CA ALA A 455 1.77 -25.82 -13.43
C ALA A 455 2.84 -26.15 -12.38
N PHE A 456 2.48 -26.96 -11.38
CA PHE A 456 3.35 -27.25 -10.23
C PHE A 456 4.18 -28.53 -10.38
N ASP A 457 3.60 -29.58 -10.91
CA ASP A 457 4.27 -30.89 -11.04
C ASP A 457 4.57 -31.31 -12.50
N GLN A 458 4.14 -30.48 -13.46
CA GLN A 458 4.35 -30.66 -14.90
C GLN A 458 3.64 -31.89 -15.48
N THR A 459 2.76 -32.55 -14.73
CA THR A 459 1.97 -33.68 -15.22
C THR A 459 0.99 -33.25 -16.32
N ASP A 460 0.81 -34.11 -17.33
CA ASP A 460 -0.14 -33.87 -18.40
C ASP A 460 -1.57 -33.97 -17.89
N LYS A 461 -2.40 -33.02 -18.29
CA LYS A 461 -3.79 -32.90 -17.89
C LYS A 461 -4.68 -32.53 -19.07
N THR A 462 -5.56 -33.42 -19.49
CA THR A 462 -6.64 -33.07 -20.41
C THR A 462 -7.86 -32.66 -19.60
N ILE A 463 -8.39 -31.46 -19.87
CA ILE A 463 -9.61 -30.98 -19.22
C ILE A 463 -10.80 -31.22 -20.13
N GLY A 464 -11.85 -31.87 -19.59
CA GLY A 464 -13.11 -32.12 -20.31
C GLY A 464 -14.03 -30.89 -20.32
N ALA A 465 -15.29 -31.13 -20.64
CA ALA A 465 -16.33 -30.10 -20.60
C ALA A 465 -16.71 -29.69 -19.17
N THR A 466 -16.36 -30.51 -18.19
CA THR A 466 -16.65 -30.26 -16.76
C THR A 466 -15.44 -30.62 -15.93
N LEU A 467 -15.17 -29.84 -14.87
CA LEU A 467 -14.21 -30.12 -13.82
C LEU A 467 -14.96 -30.24 -12.49
N THR A 468 -14.78 -31.37 -11.81
CA THR A 468 -15.22 -31.52 -10.41
C THR A 468 -14.11 -30.95 -9.53
N LEU A 469 -14.45 -29.94 -8.74
CA LEU A 469 -13.56 -29.23 -7.83
C LEU A 469 -13.97 -29.57 -6.38
N GLU A 470 -13.08 -30.20 -5.65
CA GLU A 470 -13.30 -30.50 -4.23
C GLU A 470 -13.41 -29.21 -3.40
N PRO A 471 -13.93 -29.27 -2.15
CA PRO A 471 -14.04 -28.11 -1.28
C PRO A 471 -12.72 -27.34 -1.20
N TYR A 472 -12.77 -26.03 -1.50
CA TYR A 472 -11.61 -25.13 -1.45
C TYR A 472 -10.39 -25.58 -2.29
N SER A 473 -10.59 -26.51 -3.24
CA SER A 473 -9.50 -26.90 -4.15
C SER A 473 -9.25 -25.85 -5.21
N TYR A 474 -8.01 -25.80 -5.70
CA TYR A 474 -7.66 -25.01 -6.86
C TYR A 474 -6.81 -25.82 -7.85
N LEU A 475 -6.84 -25.40 -9.09
CA LEU A 475 -6.08 -25.99 -10.19
C LEU A 475 -5.40 -24.88 -10.99
N VAL A 476 -4.11 -25.05 -11.27
CA VAL A 476 -3.33 -24.14 -12.11
C VAL A 476 -2.75 -24.95 -13.25
N LEU A 477 -3.12 -24.62 -14.47
CA LEU A 477 -2.73 -25.29 -15.69
C LEU A 477 -1.99 -24.32 -16.60
N LYS A 478 -0.98 -24.84 -17.32
CA LYS A 478 -0.21 -24.07 -18.29
C LYS A 478 -0.05 -24.79 -19.62
N LYS A 479 0.13 -24.01 -20.67
CA LYS A 479 0.56 -24.43 -22.00
C LYS A 479 1.32 -23.32 -22.71
#